data_c3e252f8e757e533d333c13132291f12
#
_entry.id   c3e252f8e757e533d333c13132291f12
#
_cell.length_a   1.000
_cell.length_b   1.000
_cell.length_c   1.000
_cell.angle_alpha   90.00
_cell.angle_beta   90.00
_cell.angle_gamma   90.00
#
_symmetry.space_group_name_H-M   'P 1'
#
loop_
_entity.id
_entity.type
_entity.pdbx_description
1 polymer ?
#
loop_
_entity_poly.entity_id
_entity_poly.type
_entity_poly.pdbx_seq_one_letter_code
_entity_poly.pdbx_strand_id
1 'polypeptide(L)'
;MQRDGFGRWLDGYFAAWISNDAEDVAALFVEDAVYSVGPFSDAWTGRDEIVDRWTSAAQEDVVYAYEILAVEGDAGIAHWNVKARSEGHAARTERDGILLITFAPDGRCRDHREWQVRRELPPD
;
A
#
# COMPACT_ATOMS: atom_id res chain seq x y z
N MET A 1 -18.44 -1.10 0.07
CA MET A 1 -17.34 -1.92 0.68
C MET A 1 -17.66 -2.15 2.14
N GLN A 2 -17.49 -3.35 2.60
CA GLN A 2 -17.67 -3.68 4.01
C GLN A 2 -16.31 -3.84 4.69
N ARG A 3 -16.31 -3.73 6.04
CA ARG A 3 -15.08 -3.79 6.84
C ARG A 3 -14.27 -5.07 6.58
N ASP A 4 -14.93 -6.22 6.50
CA ASP A 4 -14.23 -7.50 6.23
C ASP A 4 -13.61 -7.52 4.84
N GLY A 5 -14.29 -6.97 3.85
CA GLY A 5 -13.76 -6.86 2.49
C GLY A 5 -12.55 -5.94 2.42
N PHE A 6 -12.60 -4.83 3.15
CA PHE A 6 -11.45 -3.93 3.24
C PHE A 6 -10.26 -4.61 3.92
N GLY A 7 -10.51 -5.36 5.00
CA GLY A 7 -9.46 -6.12 5.68
C GLY A 7 -8.78 -7.14 4.75
N ARG A 8 -9.57 -7.87 3.96
CA ARG A 8 -9.01 -8.81 2.97
C ARG A 8 -8.18 -8.09 1.91
N TRP A 9 -8.62 -6.92 1.46
CA TRP A 9 -7.84 -6.13 0.50
C TRP A 9 -6.53 -5.65 1.12
N LEU A 10 -6.55 -5.18 2.38
CA LEU A 10 -5.36 -4.74 3.10
C LEU A 10 -4.37 -5.89 3.29
N ASP A 11 -4.85 -7.08 3.63
CA ASP A 11 -3.99 -8.26 3.74
C ASP A 11 -3.33 -8.59 2.41
N GLY A 12 -4.07 -8.49 1.31
CA GLY A 12 -3.51 -8.65 -0.04
C GLY A 12 -2.50 -7.57 -0.40
N TYR A 13 -2.77 -6.33 0.01
CA TYR A 13 -1.89 -5.18 -0.21
C TYR A 13 -0.53 -5.40 0.46
N PHE A 14 -0.51 -5.79 1.72
CA PHE A 14 0.74 -6.04 2.45
C PHE A 14 1.40 -7.35 2.00
N ALA A 15 0.64 -8.36 1.61
CA ALA A 15 1.21 -9.56 1.01
C ALA A 15 1.95 -9.24 -0.31
N ALA A 16 1.40 -8.34 -1.12
CA ALA A 16 2.05 -7.87 -2.35
C ALA A 16 3.30 -7.04 -2.05
N TRP A 17 3.30 -6.28 -0.94
CA TRP A 17 4.48 -5.56 -0.48
C TRP A 17 5.61 -6.53 -0.13
N ILE A 18 5.28 -7.63 0.53
CA ILE A 18 6.25 -8.66 0.91
C ILE A 18 6.75 -9.43 -0.31
N SER A 19 5.85 -9.87 -1.19
CA SER A 19 6.20 -10.69 -2.36
C SER A 19 6.91 -9.89 -3.45
N ASN A 20 6.59 -8.61 -3.59
CA ASN A 20 7.03 -7.73 -4.68
C ASN A 20 6.75 -8.34 -6.07
N ASP A 21 5.71 -9.15 -6.17
CA ASP A 21 5.34 -9.87 -7.39
C ASP A 21 4.35 -9.03 -8.21
N ALA A 22 4.64 -8.87 -9.50
CA ALA A 22 3.84 -8.01 -10.38
C ALA A 22 2.38 -8.45 -10.47
N GLU A 23 2.10 -9.77 -10.49
CA GLU A 23 0.73 -10.27 -10.56
C GLU A 23 -0.03 -9.99 -9.26
N ASP A 24 0.63 -10.13 -8.12
CA ASP A 24 0.02 -9.83 -6.82
C ASP A 24 -0.36 -8.35 -6.72
N VAL A 25 0.51 -7.46 -7.19
CA VAL A 25 0.23 -6.02 -7.21
C VAL A 25 -0.92 -5.72 -8.17
N ALA A 26 -0.87 -6.26 -9.39
CA ALA A 26 -1.89 -6.00 -10.41
C ALA A 26 -3.28 -6.43 -9.96
N ALA A 27 -3.38 -7.51 -9.19
CA ALA A 27 -4.66 -8.03 -8.71
C ALA A 27 -5.40 -7.07 -7.77
N LEU A 28 -4.70 -6.09 -7.19
CA LEU A 28 -5.28 -5.13 -6.23
C LEU A 28 -6.00 -3.96 -6.90
N PHE A 29 -5.69 -3.66 -8.16
CA PHE A 29 -6.05 -2.40 -8.82
C PHE A 29 -6.83 -2.62 -10.11
N VAL A 30 -7.75 -1.69 -10.39
CA VAL A 30 -8.38 -1.64 -11.72
C VAL A 30 -7.40 -1.04 -12.73
N GLU A 31 -7.71 -1.21 -14.02
CA GLU A 31 -6.80 -0.80 -15.11
C GLU A 31 -6.44 0.69 -15.07
N ASP A 32 -7.39 1.54 -14.76
CA ASP A 32 -7.22 3.01 -14.72
C ASP A 32 -7.05 3.56 -13.30
N ALA A 33 -6.61 2.73 -12.35
CA ALA A 33 -6.39 3.15 -10.97
C ALA A 33 -5.35 4.26 -10.87
N VAL A 34 -5.50 5.07 -9.80
CA VAL A 34 -4.56 6.16 -9.46
C VAL A 34 -3.98 5.89 -8.09
N TYR A 35 -2.68 6.04 -7.96
CA TYR A 35 -1.94 5.77 -6.72
C TYR A 35 -1.12 7.01 -6.34
N SER A 36 -1.51 7.66 -5.25
CA SER A 36 -0.84 8.86 -4.74
C SER A 36 -0.05 8.53 -3.49
N VAL A 37 1.26 8.78 -3.52
CA VAL A 37 2.17 8.51 -2.40
C VAL A 37 2.32 9.72 -1.47
N GLY A 38 1.60 10.78 -1.73
CA GLY A 38 1.57 12.01 -0.94
C GLY A 38 0.96 13.15 -1.76
N PRO A 39 0.48 14.21 -1.10
CA PRO A 39 -0.24 15.29 -1.80
C PRO A 39 0.63 16.14 -2.71
N PHE A 40 1.95 16.12 -2.52
CA PHE A 40 2.88 16.93 -3.30
C PHE A 40 3.66 16.14 -4.35
N SER A 41 3.47 14.82 -4.41
CA SER A 41 4.11 13.97 -5.42
C SER A 41 3.17 13.72 -6.58
N ASP A 42 3.73 13.52 -7.77
CA ASP A 42 2.93 13.11 -8.92
C ASP A 42 2.35 11.72 -8.69
N ALA A 43 1.08 11.56 -8.99
CA ALA A 43 0.41 10.27 -8.85
C ALA A 43 0.90 9.29 -9.93
N TRP A 44 0.89 8.01 -9.57
CA TRP A 44 1.09 6.93 -10.54
C TRP A 44 -0.27 6.65 -11.18
N THR A 45 -0.34 6.77 -12.49
CA THR A 45 -1.61 6.70 -13.23
C THR A 45 -1.67 5.44 -14.08
N GLY A 46 -2.65 4.60 -13.80
CA GLY A 46 -2.86 3.34 -14.49
C GLY A 46 -2.15 2.18 -13.81
N ARG A 47 -2.77 1.00 -13.91
CA ARG A 47 -2.27 -0.21 -13.26
C ARG A 47 -0.85 -0.58 -13.68
N ASP A 48 -0.50 -0.44 -14.94
CA ASP A 48 0.83 -0.79 -15.44
C ASP A 48 1.90 0.10 -14.82
N GLU A 49 1.66 1.39 -14.71
CA GLU A 49 2.59 2.30 -14.03
C GLU A 49 2.69 1.98 -12.54
N ILE A 50 1.57 1.68 -11.89
CA ILE A 50 1.57 1.28 -10.47
C ILE A 50 2.44 0.04 -10.27
N VAL A 51 2.26 -0.97 -11.10
CA VAL A 51 3.06 -2.20 -11.02
C VAL A 51 4.54 -1.91 -11.22
N ASP A 52 4.89 -1.13 -12.24
CA ASP A 52 6.29 -0.79 -12.52
C ASP A 52 6.94 -0.04 -11.36
N ARG A 53 6.26 0.97 -10.83
CA ARG A 53 6.76 1.77 -9.71
C ARG A 53 6.90 0.95 -8.44
N TRP A 54 5.88 0.13 -8.16
CA TRP A 54 5.87 -0.72 -6.97
C TRP A 54 7.00 -1.73 -6.98
N THR A 55 7.17 -2.45 -8.09
CA THR A 55 8.15 -3.54 -8.18
C THR A 55 9.57 -3.07 -8.40
N SER A 56 9.79 -1.78 -8.67
CA SER A 56 11.13 -1.22 -8.87
C SER A 56 11.96 -1.15 -7.60
N ALA A 57 11.35 -1.29 -6.42
CA ALA A 57 12.02 -1.13 -5.13
C ALA A 57 11.56 -2.22 -4.15
N ALA A 58 12.26 -3.36 -4.18
CA ALA A 58 11.98 -4.47 -3.26
C ALA A 58 12.42 -4.13 -1.84
N GLN A 59 11.68 -4.67 -0.87
CA GLN A 59 11.99 -4.54 0.56
C GLN A 59 12.10 -5.92 1.20
N GLU A 60 12.92 -6.02 2.25
CA GLU A 60 13.18 -7.25 2.98
C GLU A 60 12.73 -7.10 4.43
N ASP A 61 12.51 -8.24 5.09
CA ASP A 61 12.18 -8.30 6.51
C ASP A 61 10.99 -7.42 6.86
N VAL A 62 9.96 -7.47 6.03
CA VAL A 62 8.76 -6.64 6.17
C VAL A 62 7.90 -7.15 7.33
N VAL A 63 7.65 -6.27 8.28
CA VAL A 63 6.70 -6.51 9.38
C VAL A 63 5.67 -5.40 9.32
N TYR A 64 4.40 -5.78 9.22
CA TYR A 64 3.32 -4.81 9.11
C TYR A 64 2.25 -4.98 10.17
N ALA A 65 1.56 -3.90 10.44
CA ALA A 65 0.34 -3.89 11.24
C ALA A 65 -0.58 -2.81 10.68
N TYR A 66 -1.87 -3.01 10.85
CA TYR A 66 -2.86 -2.00 10.48
C TYR A 66 -4.08 -2.07 11.39
N GLU A 67 -4.82 -0.98 11.42
CA GLU A 67 -6.16 -0.93 12.02
C GLU A 67 -7.10 -0.19 11.07
N ILE A 68 -8.29 -0.74 10.87
CA ILE A 68 -9.31 -0.09 10.05
C ILE A 68 -9.98 0.99 10.91
N LEU A 69 -9.92 2.23 10.46
CA LEU A 69 -10.49 3.36 11.19
C LEU A 69 -11.95 3.61 10.80
N ALA A 70 -12.27 3.46 9.51
CA ALA A 70 -13.62 3.69 9.02
C ALA A 70 -13.83 3.05 7.66
N VAL A 71 -15.06 2.72 7.37
CA VAL A 71 -15.54 2.33 6.04
C VAL A 71 -16.85 3.06 5.80
N GLU A 72 -16.94 3.77 4.67
CA GLU A 72 -18.15 4.48 4.28
C GLU A 72 -18.35 4.33 2.77
N GLY A 73 -19.47 3.73 2.37
CA GLY A 73 -19.74 3.47 0.97
C GLY A 73 -18.67 2.58 0.35
N ASP A 74 -18.02 3.08 -0.70
CA ASP A 74 -16.93 2.40 -1.40
C ASP A 74 -15.54 2.86 -0.95
N ALA A 75 -15.45 3.58 0.17
CA ALA A 75 -14.19 4.10 0.69
C ALA A 75 -13.83 3.46 2.04
N GLY A 76 -12.55 3.22 2.24
CA GLY A 76 -12.01 2.73 3.51
C GLY A 76 -10.80 3.53 3.94
N ILE A 77 -10.66 3.74 5.26
CA ILE A 77 -9.55 4.46 5.87
C ILE A 77 -8.89 3.52 6.87
N ALA A 78 -7.58 3.38 6.78
CA ALA A 78 -6.79 2.56 7.70
C ALA A 78 -5.53 3.31 8.16
N HIS A 79 -5.16 3.10 9.40
CA HIS A 79 -3.84 3.42 9.92
C HIS A 79 -2.94 2.21 9.72
N TRP A 80 -1.72 2.42 9.29
CA TRP A 80 -0.79 1.34 9.01
C TRP A 80 0.62 1.67 9.50
N ASN A 81 1.38 0.61 9.77
CA ASN A 81 2.79 0.70 10.17
C ASN A 81 3.55 -0.43 9.48
N VAL A 82 4.67 -0.09 8.87
CA VAL A 82 5.56 -1.06 8.23
C VAL A 82 6.99 -0.81 8.68
N LYS A 83 7.63 -1.87 9.14
CA LYS A 83 9.07 -1.90 9.38
C LYS A 83 9.70 -2.80 8.35
N ALA A 84 10.73 -2.31 7.65
CA ALA A 84 11.35 -3.04 6.57
C ALA A 84 12.74 -2.51 6.30
N ARG A 85 13.48 -3.26 5.48
CA ARG A 85 14.78 -2.86 4.98
C ARG A 85 14.72 -2.87 3.46
N SER A 86 15.22 -1.80 2.82
CA SER A 86 15.35 -1.80 1.37
C SER A 86 16.39 -2.82 0.95
N GLU A 87 16.14 -3.53 -0.15
CA GLU A 87 17.05 -4.53 -0.67
C GLU A 87 18.46 -3.94 -0.88
N GLY A 88 19.46 -4.59 -0.34
CA GLY A 88 20.86 -4.14 -0.42
C GLY A 88 21.25 -3.06 0.59
N HIS A 89 20.37 -2.64 1.48
CA HIS A 89 20.65 -1.65 2.51
C HIS A 89 20.75 -2.31 3.89
N ALA A 90 21.64 -1.80 4.74
CA ALA A 90 21.82 -2.34 6.09
C ALA A 90 20.79 -1.82 7.09
N ALA A 91 20.34 -0.58 6.92
CA ALA A 91 19.45 0.06 7.87
C ALA A 91 17.98 -0.34 7.61
N ARG A 92 17.25 -0.60 8.70
CA ARG A 92 15.80 -0.76 8.65
C ARG A 92 15.12 0.60 8.81
N THR A 93 13.95 0.72 8.21
CA THR A 93 13.11 1.92 8.34
C THR A 93 11.75 1.54 8.88
N GLU A 94 11.12 2.51 9.52
CA GLU A 94 9.72 2.42 9.94
C GLU A 94 8.93 3.49 9.21
N ARG A 95 7.82 3.08 8.61
CA ARG A 95 6.84 3.97 7.99
C ARG A 95 5.53 3.84 8.73
N ASP A 96 4.90 4.97 8.99
CA ASP A 96 3.62 5.02 9.68
C ASP A 96 2.73 6.01 8.94
N GLY A 97 1.50 5.64 8.69
CA GLY A 97 0.66 6.49 7.89
C GLY A 97 -0.81 6.13 7.86
N ILE A 98 -1.52 6.85 7.02
CA ILE A 98 -2.96 6.68 6.77
C ILE A 98 -3.16 6.38 5.29
N LEU A 99 -4.00 5.40 5.00
CA LEU A 99 -4.48 5.09 3.66
C LEU A 99 -5.93 5.50 3.53
N LEU A 100 -6.27 6.09 2.40
CA LEU A 100 -7.65 6.30 1.97
C LEU A 100 -7.82 5.60 0.63
N ILE A 101 -8.62 4.54 0.62
CA ILE A 101 -8.80 3.68 -0.55
C ILE A 101 -10.25 3.79 -1.02
N THR A 102 -10.43 4.06 -2.31
CA THR A 102 -11.74 4.00 -2.95
C THR A 102 -11.79 2.78 -3.87
N PHE A 103 -12.86 2.00 -3.74
CA PHE A 103 -13.00 0.73 -4.44
C PHE A 103 -13.94 0.82 -5.62
N ALA A 104 -13.63 0.08 -6.68
CA ALA A 104 -14.55 -0.20 -7.76
C ALA A 104 -15.58 -1.25 -7.32
N PRO A 105 -16.70 -1.41 -8.07
CA PRO A 105 -17.72 -2.39 -7.71
C PRO A 105 -17.24 -3.83 -7.59
N ASP A 106 -16.15 -4.19 -8.29
CA ASP A 106 -15.56 -5.54 -8.24
C ASP A 106 -14.65 -5.77 -7.03
N GLY A 107 -14.48 -4.77 -6.16
CA GLY A 107 -13.66 -4.88 -4.96
C GLY A 107 -12.18 -4.54 -5.16
N ARG A 108 -11.76 -4.18 -6.38
CA ARG A 108 -10.40 -3.71 -6.62
C ARG A 108 -10.31 -2.20 -6.39
N CYS A 109 -9.12 -1.74 -6.04
CA CYS A 109 -8.86 -0.32 -5.78
C CYS A 109 -8.87 0.47 -7.09
N ARG A 110 -9.59 1.59 -7.10
CA ARG A 110 -9.54 2.55 -8.20
C ARG A 110 -8.81 3.85 -7.84
N ASP A 111 -8.72 4.18 -6.54
CA ASP A 111 -8.01 5.36 -6.08
C ASP A 111 -7.35 5.06 -4.74
N HIS A 112 -6.04 5.22 -4.69
CA HIS A 112 -5.22 4.99 -3.50
C HIS A 112 -4.56 6.31 -3.12
N ARG A 113 -4.80 6.76 -1.91
CA ARG A 113 -4.15 7.96 -1.36
C ARG A 113 -3.53 7.60 -0.04
N GLU A 114 -2.29 8.05 0.16
CA GLU A 114 -1.60 7.83 1.43
C GLU A 114 -0.89 9.08 1.92
N TRP A 115 -0.78 9.15 3.22
CA TRP A 115 0.05 10.11 3.93
C TRP A 115 0.91 9.30 4.87
N GLN A 116 2.21 9.53 4.85
CA GLN A 116 3.12 8.76 5.70
C GLN A 116 4.26 9.62 6.22
N VAL A 117 4.78 9.19 7.36
CA VAL A 117 6.05 9.65 7.91
C VAL A 117 7.01 8.46 7.97
N ARG A 118 8.30 8.75 7.96
CA ARG A 118 9.33 7.73 7.92
C ARG A 118 10.46 8.09 8.87
N ARG A 119 11.04 7.06 9.51
CA ARG A 119 12.25 7.20 10.30
C ARG A 119 13.15 5.99 10.12
N GLU A 120 14.45 6.19 10.34
CA GLU A 120 15.38 5.07 10.45
C GLU A 120 15.26 4.42 11.82
N LEU A 121 15.42 3.10 11.87
CA LEU A 121 15.44 2.36 13.11
C LEU A 121 16.89 2.20 13.58
N PRO A 122 17.13 2.14 14.91
CA PRO A 122 18.47 1.86 15.44
C PRO A 122 18.96 0.51 14.93
N PRO A 123 20.28 0.31 14.78
CA PRO A 123 20.85 -1.01 14.49
C PRO A 123 20.50 -1.99 15.59
N ASP A 124 20.29 -3.23 15.20
CA ASP A 124 20.05 -4.33 16.14
C ASP A 124 21.29 -4.67 16.94
#